data_76b6ebec95f0ccce59f376da114a61ec
#
_entry.id   76b6ebec95f0ccce59f376da114a61ec
#
_cell.length_a   1.000
_cell.length_b   1.000
_cell.length_c   1.000
_cell.angle_alpha   90.00
_cell.angle_beta   90.00
_cell.angle_gamma   90.00
#
_symmetry.space_group_name_H-M   'P 1'
#
loop_
_entity.id
_entity.type
_entity.pdbx_description
1 polymer ?
#
loop_
_entity_poly.entity_id
_entity_poly.type
_entity_poly.pdbx_seq_one_letter_code
_entity_poly.pdbx_strand_id
1 'polypeptide(L)'
;MKNGSKYSLYWGLILLLVMLGACTSTPEPTRTTLDKYEPPEWVLKSSGAFEDSNGKAFYGIGSATGIENYSLQRTAADDRARNDLAKGFEFYTKSLTKDYMA
;
A
#
# COMPACT_ATOMS: atom_id res chain seq x y z
N MET A 1 12.78 55.45 -32.39
CA MET A 1 11.70 54.84 -31.55
C MET A 1 11.18 53.50 -32.09
N LYS A 2 12.04 52.64 -32.62
CA LYS A 2 11.62 51.35 -33.19
C LYS A 2 12.13 50.12 -32.42
N ASN A 3 12.82 50.31 -31.30
CA ASN A 3 13.42 49.20 -30.56
C ASN A 3 12.59 48.71 -29.34
N GLY A 4 11.59 49.43 -28.90
CA GLY A 4 10.75 49.05 -27.77
C GLY A 4 9.88 47.80 -28.00
N SER A 5 9.48 47.55 -29.26
CA SER A 5 8.62 46.42 -29.61
C SER A 5 9.34 45.07 -29.50
N LYS A 6 10.64 45.02 -29.79
CA LYS A 6 11.43 43.80 -29.71
C LYS A 6 11.68 43.35 -28.25
N TYR A 7 11.95 44.32 -27.39
CA TYR A 7 12.17 44.05 -25.97
C TYR A 7 10.88 43.60 -25.26
N SER A 8 9.74 44.13 -25.67
CA SER A 8 8.42 43.69 -25.17
C SER A 8 8.15 42.24 -25.48
N LEU A 9 8.53 41.76 -26.67
CA LEU A 9 8.40 40.35 -27.05
C LEU A 9 9.33 39.44 -26.27
N TYR A 10 10.57 39.87 -26.01
CA TYR A 10 11.52 39.10 -25.19
C TYR A 10 11.09 39.02 -23.72
N TRP A 11 10.55 40.08 -23.17
CA TRP A 11 10.02 40.08 -21.80
C TRP A 11 8.80 39.17 -21.65
N GLY A 12 7.92 39.14 -22.64
CA GLY A 12 6.79 38.22 -22.69
C GLY A 12 7.22 36.74 -22.76
N LEU A 13 8.26 36.46 -23.57
CA LEU A 13 8.80 35.12 -23.73
C LEU A 13 9.49 34.62 -22.45
N ILE A 14 10.24 35.48 -21.76
CA ILE A 14 10.91 35.16 -20.49
C ILE A 14 9.86 34.91 -19.40
N LEU A 15 8.80 35.71 -19.35
CA LEU A 15 7.73 35.57 -18.37
C LEU A 15 6.93 34.26 -18.58
N LEU A 16 6.75 33.86 -19.83
CA LEU A 16 6.14 32.57 -20.19
C LEU A 16 7.01 31.39 -19.80
N LEU A 17 8.33 31.50 -19.98
CA LEU A 17 9.28 30.44 -19.61
C LEU A 17 9.36 30.22 -18.08
N VAL A 18 9.22 31.28 -17.29
CA VAL A 18 9.22 31.20 -15.81
C VAL A 18 7.95 30.51 -15.30
N MET A 19 6.82 30.66 -15.99
CA MET A 19 5.57 30.00 -15.59
C MET A 19 5.54 28.50 -15.87
N LEU A 20 6.35 27.99 -16.80
CA LEU A 20 6.44 26.53 -17.05
C LEU A 20 7.31 25.78 -16.04
N GLY A 21 8.12 26.49 -15.24
CA GLY A 21 9.02 25.87 -14.26
C GLY A 21 8.41 25.59 -12.88
N ALA A 22 7.15 25.98 -12.63
CA ALA A 22 6.54 25.96 -11.29
C ALA A 22 5.78 24.67 -10.90
N CYS A 23 5.83 23.62 -11.68
CA CYS A 23 5.08 22.38 -11.41
C CYS A 23 5.96 21.13 -11.39
N THR A 24 6.98 21.08 -10.54
CA THR A 24 7.64 19.80 -10.21
C THR A 24 8.11 19.79 -8.76
N SER A 25 7.19 19.92 -7.83
CA SER A 25 7.37 19.38 -6.49
C SER A 25 6.30 18.31 -6.28
N THR A 26 6.54 17.13 -6.83
CA THR A 26 5.93 15.92 -6.30
C THR A 26 6.40 15.84 -4.85
N PRO A 27 5.52 15.90 -3.85
CA PRO A 27 5.94 15.61 -2.48
C PRO A 27 6.46 14.17 -2.50
N GLU A 28 7.77 14.03 -2.39
CA GLU A 28 8.39 12.74 -2.12
C GLU A 28 7.71 12.20 -0.86
N PRO A 29 7.10 10.98 -0.91
CA PRO A 29 6.49 10.43 0.28
C PRO A 29 7.59 10.40 1.33
N THR A 30 7.39 11.16 2.38
CA THR A 30 8.30 11.23 3.53
C THR A 30 8.45 9.80 4.05
N ARG A 31 9.50 9.12 3.63
CA ARG A 31 9.95 7.83 4.19
C ARG A 31 10.55 8.09 5.58
N THR A 32 9.78 8.81 6.38
CA THR A 32 10.18 9.15 7.73
C THR A 32 9.83 7.97 8.61
N THR A 33 10.85 7.33 9.14
CA THR A 33 10.84 6.36 10.25
C THR A 33 10.42 4.92 9.97
N LEU A 34 9.89 4.55 8.81
CA LEU A 34 9.59 3.15 8.49
C LEU A 34 10.83 2.34 8.09
N ASP A 35 11.93 2.99 7.69
CA ASP A 35 13.17 2.30 7.33
C ASP A 35 13.86 1.59 8.51
N LYS A 36 13.42 1.85 9.75
CA LYS A 36 13.93 1.23 10.96
C LYS A 36 12.94 0.25 11.62
N TYR A 37 11.73 0.12 11.07
CA TYR A 37 10.74 -0.82 11.55
C TYR A 37 10.85 -2.10 10.72
N GLU A 38 11.44 -3.12 11.31
CA GLU A 38 11.43 -4.45 10.75
C GLU A 38 10.06 -5.07 11.05
N PRO A 39 9.21 -5.27 10.02
CA PRO A 39 7.88 -5.81 10.25
C PRO A 39 8.00 -7.24 10.79
N PRO A 40 7.10 -7.65 11.70
CA PRO A 40 7.07 -9.03 12.19
C PRO A 40 6.97 -10.03 11.03
N GLU A 41 7.57 -11.21 11.20
CA GLU A 41 7.61 -12.24 10.15
C GLU A 41 6.22 -12.60 9.59
N TRP A 42 5.17 -12.56 10.41
CA TRP A 42 3.82 -12.87 9.96
C TRP A 42 3.28 -11.87 8.93
N VAL A 43 3.74 -10.62 8.94
CA VAL A 43 3.41 -9.61 7.93
C VAL A 43 4.04 -9.94 6.58
N LEU A 44 5.26 -10.47 6.60
CA LEU A 44 6.04 -10.82 5.40
C LEU A 44 5.60 -12.16 4.80
N LYS A 45 5.17 -13.10 5.63
CA LYS A 45 4.80 -14.46 5.21
C LYS A 45 3.44 -14.56 4.53
N SER A 46 2.63 -13.48 4.54
CA SER A 46 1.28 -13.52 3.99
C SER A 46 0.34 -14.51 4.73
N SER A 47 -0.89 -14.67 4.24
CA SER A 47 -1.84 -15.63 4.81
C SER A 47 -1.50 -17.07 4.43
N GLY A 48 -1.77 -18.01 5.34
CA GLY A 48 -1.55 -19.43 5.08
C GLY A 48 -1.36 -20.26 6.34
N ALA A 49 -0.96 -21.51 6.13
CA ALA A 49 -0.58 -22.44 7.20
C ALA A 49 0.94 -22.42 7.36
N PHE A 50 1.39 -22.18 8.58
CA PHE A 50 2.81 -22.18 8.94
C PHE A 50 3.07 -23.14 10.09
N GLU A 51 4.25 -23.72 10.14
CA GLU A 51 4.70 -24.51 11.28
C GLU A 51 5.40 -23.58 12.28
N ASP A 52 4.88 -23.55 13.47
CA ASP A 52 5.47 -22.89 14.64
C ASP A 52 5.94 -23.94 15.65
N SER A 53 6.74 -23.52 16.63
CA SER A 53 7.25 -24.37 17.72
C SER A 53 6.15 -25.13 18.47
N ASN A 54 4.91 -24.65 18.42
CA ASN A 54 3.72 -25.24 19.04
C ASN A 54 2.84 -26.07 18.08
N GLY A 55 3.26 -26.23 16.80
CA GLY A 55 2.51 -26.95 15.77
C GLY A 55 2.09 -26.08 14.60
N LYS A 56 1.06 -26.52 13.87
CA LYS A 56 0.53 -25.75 12.71
C LYS A 56 -0.31 -24.57 13.18
N ALA A 57 0.06 -23.39 12.73
CA ALA A 57 -0.67 -22.15 12.93
C ALA A 57 -1.22 -21.63 11.59
N PHE A 58 -2.45 -21.14 11.60
CA PHE A 58 -3.07 -20.52 10.46
C PHE A 58 -3.13 -18.99 10.67
N TYR A 59 -2.70 -18.25 9.67
CA TYR A 59 -2.72 -16.79 9.70
C TYR A 59 -3.62 -16.24 8.59
N GLY A 60 -4.46 -15.29 8.95
CA GLY A 60 -5.21 -14.49 8.00
C GLY A 60 -4.77 -13.03 8.09
N ILE A 61 -4.60 -12.39 6.97
CA ILE A 61 -4.18 -10.99 6.88
C ILE A 61 -5.28 -10.16 6.24
N GLY A 62 -5.59 -9.02 6.84
CA GLY A 62 -6.54 -8.07 6.31
C GLY A 62 -5.99 -6.66 6.40
N SER A 63 -6.19 -5.89 5.35
CA SER A 63 -5.87 -4.46 5.31
C SER A 63 -7.08 -3.64 4.92
N ALA A 64 -7.18 -2.43 5.45
CA ALA A 64 -8.21 -1.47 5.07
C ALA A 64 -7.60 -0.09 4.96
N THR A 65 -7.92 0.62 3.88
CA THR A 65 -7.47 1.97 3.60
C THR A 65 -8.64 2.83 3.13
N GLY A 66 -8.50 4.16 3.19
CA GLY A 66 -9.51 5.08 2.67
C GLY A 66 -10.76 5.24 3.54
N ILE A 67 -10.73 4.80 4.79
CA ILE A 67 -11.82 4.96 5.76
C ILE A 67 -11.37 5.99 6.79
N GLU A 68 -12.03 7.15 6.85
CA GLU A 68 -11.66 8.23 7.76
C GLU A 68 -11.84 7.87 9.25
N ASN A 69 -12.84 7.05 9.56
CA ASN A 69 -13.07 6.58 10.91
C ASN A 69 -12.14 5.42 11.24
N TYR A 70 -11.19 5.67 12.16
CA TYR A 70 -10.18 4.68 12.55
C TYR A 70 -10.77 3.38 13.12
N SER A 71 -11.82 3.46 13.93
CA SER A 71 -12.49 2.29 14.49
C SER A 71 -13.12 1.43 13.41
N LEU A 72 -13.77 2.07 12.43
CA LEU A 72 -14.37 1.37 11.29
C LEU A 72 -13.29 0.78 10.37
N GLN A 73 -12.21 1.51 10.16
CA GLN A 73 -11.07 1.01 9.38
C GLN A 73 -10.47 -0.26 10.00
N ARG A 74 -10.30 -0.27 11.32
CA ARG A 74 -9.81 -1.43 12.06
C ARG A 74 -10.77 -2.61 11.96
N THR A 75 -12.06 -2.38 12.16
CA THR A 75 -13.07 -3.44 12.03
C THR A 75 -13.08 -4.04 10.63
N ALA A 76 -13.01 -3.20 9.59
CA ALA A 76 -12.95 -3.67 8.21
C ALA A 76 -11.68 -4.50 7.92
N ALA A 77 -10.54 -4.15 8.50
CA ALA A 77 -9.32 -4.94 8.39
C ALA A 77 -9.45 -6.28 9.11
N ASP A 78 -10.00 -6.30 10.33
CA ASP A 78 -10.24 -7.51 11.11
C ASP A 78 -11.20 -8.47 10.39
N ASP A 79 -12.27 -7.97 9.81
CA ASP A 79 -13.23 -8.79 9.05
C ASP A 79 -12.59 -9.41 7.80
N ARG A 80 -11.76 -8.65 7.10
CA ARG A 80 -11.00 -9.17 5.95
C ARG A 80 -10.00 -10.25 6.38
N ALA A 81 -9.29 -10.06 7.49
CA ALA A 81 -8.37 -11.04 8.04
C ALA A 81 -9.09 -12.36 8.43
N ARG A 82 -10.26 -12.27 9.05
CA ARG A 82 -11.08 -13.44 9.41
C ARG A 82 -11.58 -14.19 8.18
N ASN A 83 -12.03 -13.47 7.16
CA ASN A 83 -12.45 -14.07 5.90
C ASN A 83 -11.29 -14.77 5.17
N ASP A 84 -10.11 -14.17 5.20
CA ASP A 84 -8.91 -14.73 4.60
C ASP A 84 -8.47 -16.01 5.34
N LEU A 85 -8.48 -15.97 6.67
CA LEU A 85 -8.21 -17.13 7.52
C LEU A 85 -9.19 -18.29 7.24
N ALA A 86 -10.49 -17.99 7.13
CA ALA A 86 -11.51 -18.99 6.86
C ALA A 86 -11.30 -19.68 5.51
N LYS A 87 -10.94 -18.93 4.48
CA LYS A 87 -10.60 -19.48 3.15
C LYS A 87 -9.37 -20.39 3.20
N GLY A 88 -8.31 -19.95 3.91
CA GLY A 88 -7.11 -20.75 4.10
C GLY A 88 -7.40 -22.07 4.80
N PHE A 89 -8.21 -22.05 5.85
CA PHE A 89 -8.62 -23.24 6.57
C PHE A 89 -9.51 -24.17 5.75
N GLU A 90 -10.45 -23.62 4.99
CA GLU A 90 -11.31 -24.40 4.07
C GLU A 90 -10.47 -25.12 3.00
N PHE A 91 -9.51 -24.42 2.42
CA PHE A 91 -8.60 -25.01 1.44
C PHE A 91 -7.78 -26.15 2.04
N TYR A 92 -7.26 -25.97 3.26
CA TYR A 92 -6.48 -26.99 3.96
C TYR A 92 -7.32 -28.23 4.28
N THR A 93 -8.54 -28.06 4.79
CA THR A 93 -9.44 -29.19 5.09
C THR A 93 -9.85 -29.94 3.85
N LYS A 94 -10.13 -29.27 2.73
CA LYS A 94 -10.42 -29.89 1.44
C LYS A 94 -9.23 -30.72 0.91
N SER A 95 -8.00 -30.22 1.05
CA SER A 95 -6.80 -30.96 0.63
C SER A 95 -6.62 -32.24 1.44
N LEU A 96 -6.78 -32.17 2.76
CA LEU A 96 -6.73 -33.35 3.63
C LEU A 96 -7.80 -34.39 3.28
N THR A 97 -9.04 -33.94 3.06
CA THR A 97 -10.14 -34.86 2.70
C THR A 97 -9.84 -35.56 1.38
N LYS A 98 -9.27 -34.86 0.41
CA LYS A 98 -8.89 -35.44 -0.87
C LYS A 98 -7.79 -36.50 -0.72
N ASP A 99 -6.79 -36.24 0.12
CA ASP A 99 -5.71 -37.18 0.37
C ASP A 99 -6.19 -38.43 1.10
N TYR A 100 -7.18 -38.33 2.00
CA TYR A 100 -7.77 -39.48 2.68
C TYR A 100 -8.71 -40.30 1.81
N MET A 101 -9.27 -39.73 0.75
CA MET A 101 -10.16 -40.42 -0.18
C MET A 101 -9.43 -41.06 -1.39
N ALA A 102 -8.19 -40.74 -1.56
CA ALA A 102 -7.36 -41.30 -2.61
C ALA A 102 -6.74 -42.63 -2.14
#